data_2d3468d0a765b7c60a23c2826bd5482e
#
_entry.id   2d3468d0a765b7c60a23c2826bd5482e
#
_cell.length_a   1.000
_cell.length_b   1.000
_cell.length_c   1.000
_cell.angle_alpha   90.00
_cell.angle_beta   90.00
_cell.angle_gamma   90.00
#
_symmetry.space_group_name_H-M   'P 1'
#
loop_
_entity.id
_entity.type
_entity.pdbx_description
1 polymer ?
#
loop_
_entity_poly.entity_id
_entity_poly.type
_entity_poly.pdbx_seq_one_letter_code
_entity_poly.pdbx_strand_id
1 'polypeptide(L)'
;IFGFEIIDQSNFNVPTSNKPLDQSISVPGKSSIALPLGKVEITRPIRSLNIILRTCMSVNMLTQSKKRIFEKNKNEYTKRTLVSIIKSVDHAKNIFKNAKFKIFIIDHNSPKNQIEDMRNMLEKSNINFEIINLELEKFSSQIKKINEENKEVTSNQKSNMSNIHQSLLLSKEKSEDLTYFVEDDYI
;
A
#
# COMPACT_ATOMS: atom_id res chain seq x y z
N ILE A 1 27.05 3.30 -2.05
CA ILE A 1 26.86 2.66 -3.36
C ILE A 1 25.66 1.79 -3.18
N PHE A 2 24.56 2.18 -3.79
CA PHE A 2 23.28 1.47 -3.71
C PHE A 2 23.33 0.30 -4.67
N GLY A 3 22.95 -0.90 -4.23
CA GLY A 3 22.90 -2.11 -5.04
C GLY A 3 21.74 -2.11 -6.04
N PHE A 4 21.64 -1.04 -6.84
CA PHE A 4 20.72 -0.97 -7.96
C PHE A 4 21.51 -1.19 -9.23
N GLU A 5 21.13 -2.17 -10.01
CA GLU A 5 21.53 -2.30 -11.40
C GLU A 5 20.60 -1.41 -12.21
N ILE A 6 21.17 -0.36 -12.81
CA ILE A 6 20.42 0.49 -13.76
C ILE A 6 20.37 -0.26 -15.07
N ILE A 7 19.24 -0.87 -15.37
CA ILE A 7 19.00 -1.49 -16.67
C ILE A 7 18.40 -0.43 -17.60
N ASP A 8 19.02 -0.20 -18.75
CA ASP A 8 18.50 0.73 -19.74
C ASP A 8 17.13 0.22 -20.25
N GLN A 9 16.09 1.02 -20.07
CA GLN A 9 14.73 0.69 -20.48
C GLN A 9 14.56 0.52 -22.00
N SER A 10 15.44 1.09 -22.81
CA SER A 10 15.41 0.93 -24.26
C SER A 10 15.71 -0.50 -24.74
N ASN A 11 16.31 -1.32 -23.89
CA ASN A 11 16.67 -2.71 -24.18
C ASN A 11 15.81 -3.75 -23.47
N PHE A 12 14.63 -3.39 -22.98
CA PHE A 12 13.67 -4.32 -22.39
C PHE A 12 13.05 -5.28 -23.43
N ASN A 13 13.88 -6.05 -24.10
CA ASN A 13 13.47 -7.34 -24.61
C ASN A 13 13.52 -8.33 -23.43
N VAL A 14 12.50 -8.27 -22.58
CA VAL A 14 12.35 -9.30 -21.56
C VAL A 14 12.18 -10.62 -22.31
N PRO A 15 13.08 -11.59 -22.15
CA PRO A 15 12.89 -12.89 -22.75
C PRO A 15 11.56 -13.42 -22.19
N THR A 16 10.58 -13.54 -23.07
CA THR A 16 9.32 -14.19 -22.74
C THR A 16 9.67 -15.59 -22.29
N SER A 17 9.53 -15.84 -21.01
CA SER A 17 9.67 -17.20 -20.49
C SER A 17 8.66 -18.06 -21.26
N ASN A 18 9.12 -19.11 -21.95
CA ASN A 18 8.24 -20.09 -22.57
C ASN A 18 7.43 -20.90 -21.55
N LYS A 19 7.60 -20.63 -20.27
CA LYS A 19 6.76 -21.15 -19.19
C LYS A 19 5.55 -20.25 -19.04
N PRO A 20 4.33 -20.78 -19.11
CA PRO A 20 3.15 -20.00 -18.78
C PRO A 20 3.31 -19.45 -17.36
N LEU A 21 3.33 -18.13 -17.24
CA LEU A 21 3.14 -17.47 -15.96
C LEU A 21 1.78 -17.90 -15.40
N ASP A 22 1.69 -18.02 -14.09
CA ASP A 22 0.45 -18.35 -13.41
C ASP A 22 -0.70 -17.55 -14.03
N GLN A 23 -1.74 -18.24 -14.49
CA GLN A 23 -2.86 -17.64 -15.22
C GLN A 23 -3.57 -16.55 -14.40
N SER A 24 -3.34 -16.50 -13.08
CA SER A 24 -3.87 -15.47 -12.20
C SER A 24 -3.26 -14.08 -12.42
N ILE A 25 -2.07 -13.99 -13.02
CA ILE A 25 -1.31 -12.74 -13.21
C ILE A 25 -1.33 -12.28 -14.66
N SER A 26 -1.64 -13.16 -15.62
CA SER A 26 -1.61 -12.85 -17.05
C SER A 26 -3.00 -12.48 -17.58
N VAL A 27 -3.03 -11.50 -18.47
CA VAL A 27 -4.23 -11.20 -19.27
C VAL A 27 -4.30 -12.22 -20.41
N PRO A 28 -5.38 -12.99 -20.57
CA PRO A 28 -5.52 -13.97 -21.64
C PRO A 28 -5.27 -13.33 -23.01
N GLY A 29 -4.41 -13.94 -23.82
CA GLY A 29 -4.09 -13.47 -25.17
C GLY A 29 -3.07 -12.33 -25.26
N LYS A 30 -2.46 -11.91 -24.14
CA LYS A 30 -1.36 -10.94 -24.12
C LYS A 30 -0.10 -11.57 -23.55
N SER A 31 1.06 -11.19 -24.14
CA SER A 31 2.34 -11.58 -23.57
C SER A 31 2.52 -10.93 -22.21
N SER A 32 2.80 -11.72 -21.19
CA SER A 32 3.11 -11.20 -19.87
C SER A 32 4.58 -10.78 -19.83
N ILE A 33 4.86 -9.60 -19.33
CA ILE A 33 6.22 -9.13 -19.10
C ILE A 33 6.57 -9.51 -17.65
N ALA A 34 7.42 -10.53 -17.49
CA ALA A 34 8.05 -10.79 -16.21
C ALA A 34 9.24 -9.86 -16.05
N LEU A 35 9.15 -8.86 -15.20
CA LEU A 35 10.31 -8.07 -14.82
C LEU A 35 11.23 -8.99 -13.98
N PRO A 36 12.52 -9.09 -14.32
CA PRO A 36 13.44 -9.78 -13.44
C PRO A 36 13.42 -9.10 -12.08
N LEU A 37 13.03 -9.83 -11.05
CA LEU A 37 13.20 -9.37 -9.68
C LEU A 37 14.69 -9.20 -9.46
N GLY A 38 15.15 -7.96 -9.38
CA GLY A 38 16.52 -7.65 -9.05
C GLY A 38 16.87 -8.31 -7.72
N LYS A 39 18.02 -8.96 -7.65
CA LYS A 39 18.53 -9.48 -6.38
C LYS A 39 18.94 -8.28 -5.53
N VAL A 40 18.13 -7.95 -4.54
CA VAL A 40 18.47 -6.91 -3.56
C VAL A 40 19.26 -7.55 -2.45
N GLU A 41 20.53 -7.18 -2.32
CA GLU A 41 21.36 -7.60 -1.20
C GLU A 41 21.25 -6.53 -0.09
N ILE A 42 20.81 -6.96 1.09
CA ILE A 42 20.76 -6.08 2.27
C ILE A 42 22.16 -6.08 2.88
N THR A 43 22.88 -4.98 2.68
CA THR A 43 24.28 -4.83 3.11
C THR A 43 24.46 -4.31 4.52
N ARG A 44 23.37 -3.91 5.19
CA ARG A 44 23.39 -3.40 6.57
C ARG A 44 22.21 -3.92 7.39
N PRO A 45 22.35 -4.01 8.73
CA PRO A 45 21.23 -4.38 9.58
C PRO A 45 20.07 -3.38 9.45
N ILE A 46 18.85 -3.89 9.26
CA ILE A 46 17.64 -3.09 9.25
C ILE A 46 17.29 -2.74 10.70
N ARG A 47 17.11 -1.44 10.98
CA ARG A 47 16.81 -0.90 12.31
C ARG A 47 15.39 -0.38 12.44
N SER A 48 14.72 -0.14 11.33
CA SER A 48 13.35 0.37 11.32
C SER A 48 12.53 -0.14 10.15
N LEU A 49 11.24 -0.35 10.41
CA LEU A 49 10.22 -0.62 9.40
C LEU A 49 9.00 0.24 9.69
N ASN A 50 8.67 1.13 8.77
CA ASN A 50 7.41 1.86 8.78
C ASN A 50 6.39 1.12 7.91
N ILE A 51 5.20 0.92 8.43
CA ILE A 51 4.06 0.38 7.69
C ILE A 51 3.09 1.52 7.43
N ILE A 52 2.78 1.79 6.17
CA ILE A 52 1.83 2.83 5.78
C ILE A 52 0.58 2.15 5.22
N LEU A 53 -0.48 2.17 6.01
CA LEU A 53 -1.80 1.67 5.64
C LEU A 53 -2.65 2.82 5.10
N ARG A 54 -3.18 2.66 3.90
CA ARG A 54 -4.10 3.61 3.28
C ARG A 54 -5.54 3.17 3.51
N THR A 55 -6.38 4.07 4.03
CA THR A 55 -7.78 3.76 4.34
C THR A 55 -8.75 4.78 3.75
N CYS A 56 -9.94 4.28 3.37
CA CYS A 56 -11.09 5.10 2.98
C CYS A 56 -12.35 4.23 3.14
N MET A 57 -12.89 4.17 4.35
CA MET A 57 -14.00 3.26 4.68
C MET A 57 -15.38 3.79 4.26
N SER A 58 -15.48 5.05 3.85
CA SER A 58 -16.72 5.65 3.33
C SER A 58 -17.06 5.23 1.89
N VAL A 59 -16.10 4.64 1.16
CA VAL A 59 -16.30 4.25 -0.23
C VAL A 59 -16.89 2.85 -0.31
N ASN A 60 -18.02 2.71 -0.99
CA ASN A 60 -18.52 1.40 -1.39
C ASN A 60 -17.57 0.81 -2.45
N MET A 61 -17.20 -0.45 -2.27
CA MET A 61 -16.25 -1.14 -3.13
C MET A 61 -16.87 -1.51 -4.47
N LEU A 62 -17.12 -0.52 -5.32
CA LEU A 62 -17.90 -0.65 -6.55
C LEU A 62 -17.07 -1.06 -7.78
N THR A 63 -15.74 -1.16 -7.68
CA THR A 63 -14.92 -1.18 -8.89
C THR A 63 -14.38 -2.56 -9.29
N GLN A 64 -14.72 -3.61 -8.58
CA GLN A 64 -14.28 -4.94 -8.97
C GLN A 64 -15.43 -5.78 -9.49
N SER A 65 -15.33 -6.19 -10.75
CA SER A 65 -16.23 -7.14 -11.41
C SER A 65 -16.21 -8.56 -10.82
N LYS A 66 -15.29 -8.83 -9.88
CA LYS A 66 -15.16 -10.12 -9.21
C LYS A 66 -15.78 -10.07 -7.82
N LYS A 67 -16.58 -11.09 -7.52
CA LYS A 67 -17.13 -11.32 -6.19
C LYS A 67 -15.99 -11.45 -5.18
N ARG A 68 -16.03 -10.71 -4.09
CA ARG A 68 -15.02 -10.82 -3.03
C ARG A 68 -15.25 -12.07 -2.21
N ILE A 69 -14.18 -12.59 -1.60
CA ILE A 69 -14.22 -13.81 -0.76
C ILE A 69 -15.20 -13.64 0.40
N PHE A 70 -15.27 -12.44 0.96
CA PHE A 70 -16.22 -12.12 2.02
C PHE A 70 -17.15 -11.01 1.53
N GLU A 71 -18.44 -11.26 1.41
CA GLU A 71 -19.45 -10.25 1.08
C GLU A 71 -19.73 -9.35 2.29
N LYS A 72 -18.73 -8.59 2.72
CA LYS A 72 -18.80 -7.69 3.87
C LYS A 72 -18.55 -6.24 3.48
N ASN A 73 -18.92 -5.33 4.36
CA ASN A 73 -18.64 -3.91 4.20
C ASN A 73 -17.14 -3.64 4.23
N LYS A 74 -16.69 -2.57 3.58
CA LYS A 74 -15.27 -2.22 3.49
C LYS A 74 -14.59 -2.09 4.87
N ASN A 75 -15.30 -1.59 5.87
CA ASN A 75 -14.83 -1.53 7.25
C ASN A 75 -14.35 -2.89 7.81
N GLU A 76 -15.03 -3.98 7.45
CA GLU A 76 -14.61 -5.32 7.91
C GLU A 76 -13.27 -5.72 7.29
N TYR A 77 -13.04 -5.40 6.03
CA TYR A 77 -11.76 -5.65 5.36
C TYR A 77 -10.65 -4.82 5.98
N THR A 78 -10.87 -3.52 6.17
CA THR A 78 -9.90 -2.63 6.82
C THR A 78 -9.52 -3.12 8.21
N LYS A 79 -10.50 -3.55 9.03
CA LYS A 79 -10.23 -4.12 10.36
C LYS A 79 -9.41 -5.40 10.28
N ARG A 80 -9.71 -6.30 9.36
CA ARG A 80 -8.93 -7.54 9.17
C ARG A 80 -7.52 -7.26 8.73
N THR A 81 -7.33 -6.36 7.78
CA THR A 81 -6.00 -5.91 7.34
C THR A 81 -5.22 -5.34 8.53
N LEU A 82 -5.82 -4.48 9.35
CA LEU A 82 -5.17 -3.90 10.51
C LEU A 82 -4.80 -4.96 11.55
N VAL A 83 -5.69 -5.92 11.84
CA VAL A 83 -5.40 -7.06 12.74
C VAL A 83 -4.23 -7.88 12.21
N SER A 84 -4.20 -8.14 10.91
CA SER A 84 -3.11 -8.89 10.27
C SER A 84 -1.77 -8.16 10.42
N ILE A 85 -1.75 -6.84 10.17
CA ILE A 85 -0.56 -6.00 10.35
C ILE A 85 -0.09 -6.04 11.80
N ILE A 86 -0.98 -5.83 12.78
CA ILE A 86 -0.65 -5.86 14.20
C ILE A 86 -0.01 -7.20 14.58
N LYS A 87 -0.62 -8.32 14.21
CA LYS A 87 -0.08 -9.67 14.48
C LYS A 87 1.29 -9.88 13.83
N SER A 88 1.47 -9.41 12.60
CA SER A 88 2.73 -9.51 11.88
C SER A 88 3.84 -8.69 12.55
N VAL A 89 3.52 -7.48 13.01
CA VAL A 89 4.47 -6.64 13.74
C VAL A 89 4.82 -7.25 15.10
N ASP A 90 3.84 -7.78 15.83
CA ASP A 90 4.10 -8.44 17.11
C ASP A 90 5.00 -9.66 16.93
N HIS A 91 4.77 -10.46 15.88
CA HIS A 91 5.65 -11.56 15.54
C HIS A 91 7.06 -11.05 15.16
N ALA A 92 7.15 -10.03 14.32
CA ALA A 92 8.42 -9.45 13.89
C ALA A 92 9.24 -8.87 15.06
N LYS A 93 8.60 -8.23 16.05
CA LYS A 93 9.25 -7.73 17.27
C LYS A 93 9.93 -8.86 18.07
N ASN A 94 9.37 -10.06 18.03
CA ASN A 94 9.96 -11.22 18.71
C ASN A 94 11.23 -11.73 18.02
N ILE A 95 11.34 -11.57 16.70
CA ILE A 95 12.47 -11.99 15.90
C ILE A 95 13.54 -10.88 15.82
N PHE A 96 13.12 -9.68 15.51
CA PHE A 96 13.98 -8.52 15.26
C PHE A 96 14.01 -7.58 16.46
N LYS A 97 14.64 -8.00 17.55
CA LYS A 97 14.64 -7.29 18.86
C LYS A 97 15.15 -5.84 18.79
N ASN A 98 16.03 -5.53 17.84
CA ASN A 98 16.63 -4.20 17.70
C ASN A 98 15.97 -3.34 16.63
N ALA A 99 14.91 -3.84 15.98
CA ALA A 99 14.19 -3.10 14.96
C ALA A 99 13.02 -2.31 15.59
N LYS A 100 12.85 -1.08 15.13
CA LYS A 100 11.72 -0.22 15.48
C LYS A 100 10.61 -0.41 14.44
N PHE A 101 9.37 -0.52 14.92
CA PHE A 101 8.19 -0.63 14.07
C PHE A 101 7.25 0.54 14.34
N LYS A 102 6.75 1.17 13.28
CA LYS A 102 5.71 2.20 13.38
C LYS A 102 4.65 1.99 12.30
N ILE A 103 3.39 2.13 12.69
CA ILE A 103 2.25 2.08 11.78
C ILE A 103 1.74 3.50 11.54
N PHE A 104 1.68 3.90 10.28
CA PHE A 104 1.00 5.10 9.85
C PHE A 104 -0.30 4.70 9.16
N ILE A 105 -1.40 5.32 9.51
CA ILE A 105 -2.66 5.20 8.80
C ILE A 105 -2.93 6.54 8.12
N ILE A 106 -3.03 6.54 6.79
CA ILE A 106 -3.45 7.73 6.05
C ILE A 106 -4.90 7.50 5.65
N ASP A 107 -5.79 8.21 6.31
CA ASP A 107 -7.22 8.05 6.12
C ASP A 107 -7.84 9.17 5.31
N HIS A 108 -8.79 8.82 4.46
CA HIS A 108 -9.65 9.78 3.76
C HIS A 108 -11.11 9.53 4.07
N ASN A 109 -11.71 10.46 4.82
CA ASN A 109 -13.16 10.56 5.00
C ASN A 109 -13.84 9.31 5.58
N SER A 110 -13.13 8.51 6.38
CA SER A 110 -13.79 7.42 7.11
C SER A 110 -14.67 7.95 8.25
N PRO A 111 -15.76 7.27 8.60
CA PRO A 111 -16.60 7.63 9.73
C PRO A 111 -15.81 7.70 11.05
N LYS A 112 -16.07 8.70 11.88
CA LYS A 112 -15.32 8.95 13.14
C LYS A 112 -15.29 7.73 14.07
N ASN A 113 -16.40 7.03 14.19
CA ASN A 113 -16.47 5.80 15.01
C ASN A 113 -15.55 4.69 14.49
N GLN A 114 -15.35 4.59 13.18
CA GLN A 114 -14.45 3.60 12.58
C GLN A 114 -12.98 3.99 12.76
N ILE A 115 -12.66 5.27 12.70
CA ILE A 115 -11.32 5.79 13.06
C ILE A 115 -11.02 5.49 14.52
N GLU A 116 -11.99 5.71 15.42
CA GLU A 116 -11.84 5.41 16.84
C GLU A 116 -11.65 3.91 17.10
N ASP A 117 -12.38 3.05 16.39
CA ASP A 117 -12.18 1.61 16.45
C ASP A 117 -10.74 1.22 16.09
N MET A 118 -10.19 1.78 14.99
CA MET A 118 -8.80 1.52 14.59
C MET A 118 -7.81 2.03 15.65
N ARG A 119 -8.05 3.22 16.21
CA ARG A 119 -7.23 3.78 17.28
C ARG A 119 -7.20 2.84 18.49
N ASN A 120 -8.35 2.41 18.95
CA ASN A 120 -8.48 1.49 20.08
C ASN A 120 -7.76 0.15 19.86
N MET A 121 -7.78 -0.35 18.62
CA MET A 121 -7.05 -1.57 18.26
C MET A 121 -5.54 -1.37 18.35
N LEU A 122 -5.04 -0.24 17.87
CA LEU A 122 -3.62 0.09 17.86
C LEU A 122 -3.10 0.40 19.27
N GLU A 123 -3.85 1.12 20.09
CA GLU A 123 -3.50 1.40 21.49
C GLU A 123 -3.34 0.11 22.31
N LYS A 124 -4.19 -0.87 22.07
CA LYS A 124 -4.10 -2.19 22.72
C LYS A 124 -2.91 -3.02 22.26
N SER A 125 -2.34 -2.72 21.11
CA SER A 125 -1.24 -3.50 20.51
C SER A 125 0.16 -3.13 21.00
N ASN A 126 0.30 -2.03 21.75
CA ASN A 126 1.60 -1.50 22.17
C ASN A 126 2.58 -1.29 21.00
N ILE A 127 2.06 -0.89 19.84
CA ILE A 127 2.82 -0.54 18.64
C ILE A 127 2.74 0.98 18.47
N ASN A 128 3.86 1.62 18.17
CA ASN A 128 3.86 3.04 17.82
C ASN A 128 3.04 3.26 16.56
N PHE A 129 2.12 4.21 16.60
CA PHE A 129 1.27 4.52 15.45
C PHE A 129 0.97 6.01 15.33
N GLU A 130 0.49 6.38 14.15
CA GLU A 130 -0.01 7.72 13.84
C GLU A 130 -1.14 7.62 12.82
N ILE A 131 -2.26 8.30 13.10
CA ILE A 131 -3.39 8.37 12.16
C ILE A 131 -3.41 9.78 11.58
N ILE A 132 -3.27 9.88 10.27
CA ILE A 132 -3.13 11.11 9.49
C ILE A 132 -4.36 11.26 8.61
N ASN A 133 -5.02 12.42 8.69
CA ASN A 133 -6.09 12.73 7.77
C ASN A 133 -5.51 13.20 6.42
N LEU A 134 -6.02 12.63 5.33
CA LEU A 134 -5.62 13.02 3.98
C LEU A 134 -6.22 14.39 3.62
N GLU A 135 -5.35 15.36 3.32
CA GLU A 135 -5.76 16.68 2.85
C GLU A 135 -5.72 16.74 1.31
N LEU A 136 -6.84 16.44 0.66
CA LEU A 136 -6.93 16.35 -0.81
C LEU A 136 -6.43 17.63 -1.52
N GLU A 137 -6.72 18.79 -0.96
CA GLU A 137 -6.39 20.08 -1.56
C GLU A 137 -4.88 20.28 -1.74
N LYS A 138 -4.07 19.70 -0.87
CA LYS A 138 -2.61 19.77 -0.99
C LYS A 138 -2.08 19.15 -2.28
N PHE A 139 -2.83 18.22 -2.85
CA PHE A 139 -2.40 17.43 -4.02
C PHE A 139 -3.15 17.80 -5.30
N SER A 140 -4.08 18.75 -5.24
CA SER A 140 -4.96 19.10 -6.35
C SER A 140 -4.21 19.55 -7.62
N SER A 141 -3.05 20.21 -7.46
CA SER A 141 -2.19 20.64 -8.57
C SER A 141 -1.38 19.51 -9.20
N GLN A 142 -1.20 18.40 -8.50
CA GLN A 142 -0.35 17.27 -8.90
C GLN A 142 -1.15 16.11 -9.51
N ILE A 143 -2.47 16.17 -9.36
CA ILE A 143 -3.37 15.13 -9.87
C ILE A 143 -3.95 15.58 -11.20
N LYS A 144 -3.86 14.73 -12.22
CA LYS A 144 -4.48 14.97 -13.52
C LYS A 144 -5.99 15.17 -13.36
N LYS A 145 -6.53 16.18 -14.03
CA LYS A 145 -7.99 16.44 -14.03
C LYS A 145 -8.76 15.50 -14.94
N ILE A 146 -8.08 14.97 -15.95
CA ILE A 146 -8.66 14.13 -17.01
C ILE A 146 -7.87 12.82 -17.04
N ASN A 147 -8.55 11.69 -17.10
CA ASN A 147 -7.97 10.37 -17.20
C ASN A 147 -7.56 10.03 -18.66
N GLU A 148 -7.00 8.84 -18.89
CA GLU A 148 -6.57 8.37 -20.22
C GLU A 148 -7.74 8.20 -21.20
N GLU A 149 -8.98 8.10 -20.71
CA GLU A 149 -10.19 8.03 -21.53
C GLU A 149 -10.80 9.41 -21.85
N ASN A 150 -10.07 10.50 -21.58
CA ASN A 150 -10.57 11.90 -21.69
C ASN A 150 -11.79 12.20 -20.80
N LYS A 151 -12.00 11.44 -19.74
CA LYS A 151 -13.07 11.69 -18.76
C LYS A 151 -12.52 12.40 -17.54
N GLU A 152 -13.36 13.18 -16.89
CA GLU A 152 -12.99 13.84 -15.64
C GLU A 152 -12.69 12.80 -14.55
N VAL A 153 -11.60 13.01 -13.81
CA VAL A 153 -11.17 12.13 -12.72
C VAL A 153 -12.17 12.20 -11.58
N THR A 154 -12.72 11.07 -11.18
CA THR A 154 -13.71 10.97 -10.10
C THR A 154 -13.13 11.35 -8.75
N SER A 155 -13.98 11.71 -7.78
CA SER A 155 -13.55 12.01 -6.41
C SER A 155 -12.78 10.82 -5.76
N ASN A 156 -13.22 9.60 -6.02
CA ASN A 156 -12.54 8.41 -5.51
C ASN A 156 -11.15 8.22 -6.13
N GLN A 157 -10.99 8.49 -7.42
CA GLN A 157 -9.69 8.45 -8.08
C GLN A 157 -8.77 9.54 -7.53
N LYS A 158 -9.28 10.77 -7.33
CA LYS A 158 -8.52 11.87 -6.71
C LYS A 158 -8.05 11.48 -5.31
N SER A 159 -8.95 10.93 -4.49
CA SER A 159 -8.62 10.44 -3.15
C SER A 159 -7.52 9.38 -3.17
N ASN A 160 -7.65 8.37 -4.02
CA ASN A 160 -6.66 7.30 -4.12
C ASN A 160 -5.29 7.83 -4.56
N MET A 161 -5.24 8.67 -5.60
CA MET A 161 -4.00 9.26 -6.11
C MET A 161 -3.34 10.18 -5.07
N SER A 162 -4.12 11.01 -4.37
CA SER A 162 -3.62 11.87 -3.28
C SER A 162 -3.06 11.03 -2.13
N ASN A 163 -3.74 9.95 -1.76
CA ASN A 163 -3.28 9.08 -0.69
C ASN A 163 -1.98 8.36 -1.05
N ILE A 164 -1.84 7.89 -2.29
CA ILE A 164 -0.57 7.34 -2.79
C ILE A 164 0.53 8.38 -2.70
N HIS A 165 0.28 9.61 -3.17
CA HIS A 165 1.26 10.68 -3.14
C HIS A 165 1.69 11.03 -1.71
N GLN A 166 0.72 11.20 -0.81
CA GLN A 166 1.00 11.47 0.61
C GLN A 166 1.79 10.33 1.26
N SER A 167 1.47 9.08 0.93
CA SER A 167 2.20 7.91 1.43
C SER A 167 3.67 7.93 1.01
N LEU A 168 3.96 8.27 -0.24
CA LEU A 168 5.34 8.38 -0.74
C LEU A 168 6.10 9.54 -0.07
N LEU A 169 5.47 10.70 0.10
CA LEU A 169 6.08 11.83 0.81
C LEU A 169 6.35 11.49 2.27
N LEU A 170 5.38 10.88 2.95
CA LEU A 170 5.54 10.45 4.33
C LEU A 170 6.67 9.43 4.48
N SER A 171 6.76 8.47 3.57
CA SER A 171 7.85 7.51 3.54
C SER A 171 9.20 8.21 3.39
N LYS A 172 9.31 9.13 2.43
CA LYS A 172 10.55 9.90 2.22
C LYS A 172 10.95 10.71 3.45
N GLU A 173 9.99 11.25 4.18
CA GLU A 173 10.25 12.12 5.35
C GLU A 173 10.56 11.32 6.62
N LYS A 174 9.83 10.23 6.86
CA LYS A 174 9.82 9.51 8.16
C LYS A 174 10.56 8.19 8.17
N SER A 175 10.94 7.63 7.01
CA SER A 175 11.55 6.30 6.99
C SER A 175 13.07 6.39 7.00
N GLU A 176 13.67 5.68 7.95
CA GLU A 176 15.12 5.55 8.08
C GLU A 176 15.67 4.41 7.23
N ASP A 177 14.96 3.26 7.20
CA ASP A 177 15.40 2.06 6.48
C ASP A 177 14.36 1.55 5.50
N LEU A 178 13.26 0.96 5.98
CA LEU A 178 12.25 0.32 5.16
C LEU A 178 10.87 0.93 5.34
N THR A 179 10.12 0.94 4.25
CA THR A 179 8.67 1.22 4.27
C THR A 179 7.92 0.10 3.58
N TYR A 180 6.83 -0.33 4.21
CA TYR A 180 5.87 -1.26 3.63
C TYR A 180 4.54 -0.56 3.41
N PHE A 181 4.12 -0.46 2.15
CA PHE A 181 2.83 0.14 1.77
C PHE A 181 1.74 -0.91 1.72
N VAL A 182 0.62 -0.64 2.36
CA VAL A 182 -0.51 -1.57 2.44
C VAL A 182 -1.81 -0.86 2.06
N GLU A 183 -2.63 -1.52 1.28
CA GLU A 183 -4.01 -1.11 1.03
C GLU A 183 -4.96 -1.79 2.02
N ASP A 184 -6.11 -1.16 2.28
CA ASP A 184 -7.04 -1.57 3.34
C ASP A 184 -7.98 -2.73 2.95
N ASP A 185 -7.73 -3.40 1.84
CA ASP A 185 -8.55 -4.50 1.34
C ASP A 185 -7.77 -5.80 1.05
N TYR A 186 -6.51 -5.87 1.47
CA TYR A 186 -5.76 -7.11 1.49
C TYR A 186 -6.11 -7.94 2.74
N ILE A 187 -6.34 -9.22 2.53
CA ILE A 187 -6.68 -10.19 3.56
C ILE A 187 -5.63 -11.29 3.58
#